data_c72cead3eb782332c87cb5402ad14c92
#
_entry.id   c72cead3eb782332c87cb5402ad14c92
#
_cell.length_a   1.000
_cell.length_b   1.000
_cell.length_c   1.000
_cell.angle_alpha   90.00
_cell.angle_beta   90.00
_cell.angle_gamma   90.00
#
_symmetry.space_group_name_H-M   'P 1'
#
loop_
_entity.id
_entity.type
_entity.pdbx_description
1 polymer ?
#
loop_
_entity_poly.entity_id
_entity_poly.type
_entity_poly.pdbx_seq_one_letter_code
_entity_poly.pdbx_strand_id
1 'polypeptide(L)'
;MEIYKVMKYRIYFFLIVFVFMIGGLWASPVKVIVRQPVLPVLTLKEANPVLRLEFVKQASGDCAVREIVCSLKGSTDLTDIEHIRLYASAADGTLSVEHPLTLPMQVSEKVSFKEPLVLKDDTTLVWVTLKLKDQVNLSHRVRLACSSVKTVKGKGEVLLDGSLVDLRLGVAVRQFGQDGVNTSRIPGIATSKNGTLLAVYDARYDTSRDLQGNIDIALNRSFDGGETWQPMQVVLDMKTWGGLPEKYNGVSDACILVDEKTGDIYVAGLWMHGVL
;
A
#
# COMPACT_ATOMS: atom_id res chain seq x y z
N MET A 1 -10.11 70.20 28.11
CA MET A 1 -11.19 69.16 28.19
C MET A 1 -11.38 68.46 26.89
N GLU A 2 -10.97 68.95 25.74
CA GLU A 2 -11.08 68.29 24.42
C GLU A 2 -10.01 67.18 24.13
N ILE A 3 -8.80 67.39 24.62
CA ILE A 3 -7.69 66.45 24.39
C ILE A 3 -7.97 65.10 25.05
N TYR A 4 -8.65 65.04 26.19
CA TYR A 4 -9.00 63.82 26.89
C TYR A 4 -10.09 62.99 26.17
N LYS A 5 -10.99 63.67 25.43
CA LYS A 5 -12.03 62.96 24.64
C LYS A 5 -11.43 62.27 23.42
N VAL A 6 -10.51 62.90 22.69
CA VAL A 6 -9.87 62.34 21.51
C VAL A 6 -8.99 61.12 21.87
N MET A 7 -8.31 61.18 23.03
CA MET A 7 -7.50 60.06 23.50
C MET A 7 -8.33 58.83 23.90
N LYS A 8 -9.52 59.04 24.51
CA LYS A 8 -10.43 57.96 24.85
C LYS A 8 -10.97 57.20 23.62
N TYR A 9 -11.34 57.92 22.56
CA TYR A 9 -11.82 57.29 21.31
C TYR A 9 -10.71 56.57 20.54
N ARG A 10 -9.47 57.04 20.59
CA ARG A 10 -8.33 56.35 19.99
C ARG A 10 -8.00 55.04 20.71
N ILE A 11 -8.09 55.00 22.03
CA ILE A 11 -7.84 53.80 22.81
C ILE A 11 -8.95 52.76 22.55
N TYR A 12 -10.21 53.16 22.45
CA TYR A 12 -11.31 52.26 22.13
C TYR A 12 -11.21 51.74 20.68
N PHE A 13 -10.77 52.56 19.73
CA PHE A 13 -10.59 52.10 18.36
C PHE A 13 -9.45 51.11 18.23
N PHE A 14 -8.33 51.30 18.93
CA PHE A 14 -7.27 50.29 19.00
C PHE A 14 -7.67 49.02 19.73
N LEU A 15 -8.48 49.07 20.75
CA LEU A 15 -8.99 47.89 21.44
C LEU A 15 -9.99 47.09 20.58
N ILE A 16 -10.85 47.79 19.83
CA ILE A 16 -11.79 47.15 18.91
C ILE A 16 -11.04 46.53 17.71
N VAL A 17 -10.03 47.18 17.16
CA VAL A 17 -9.20 46.63 16.08
C VAL A 17 -8.36 45.45 16.58
N PHE A 18 -7.87 45.48 17.83
CA PHE A 18 -7.13 44.35 18.42
C PHE A 18 -8.03 43.14 18.73
N VAL A 19 -9.29 43.37 19.12
CA VAL A 19 -10.28 42.30 19.31
C VAL A 19 -10.72 41.67 17.98
N PHE A 20 -10.73 42.43 16.88
CA PHE A 20 -10.98 41.89 15.54
C PHE A 20 -9.73 41.21 14.92
N MET A 21 -8.51 41.50 15.37
CA MET A 21 -7.29 40.80 14.96
C MET A 21 -7.02 39.48 15.74
N ILE A 22 -7.75 39.19 16.80
CA ILE A 22 -7.87 37.86 17.37
C ILE A 22 -8.97 37.13 16.58
N GLY A 23 -9.00 37.29 15.26
CA GLY A 23 -9.67 36.37 14.33
C GLY A 23 -9.03 35.04 14.53
N GLY A 24 -9.78 34.15 15.26
CA GLY A 24 -9.28 32.91 15.78
C GLY A 24 -8.40 32.16 14.77
N LEU A 25 -7.23 31.80 15.21
CA LEU A 25 -6.57 30.63 14.71
C LEU A 25 -7.52 29.43 14.97
N TRP A 26 -8.48 29.26 14.08
CA TRP A 26 -9.37 28.11 14.12
C TRP A 26 -8.47 26.91 13.88
N ALA A 27 -8.14 26.20 14.94
CA ALA A 27 -7.42 24.97 14.84
C ALA A 27 -8.14 24.10 13.78
N SER A 28 -7.38 23.50 12.90
CA SER A 28 -7.94 22.60 11.89
C SER A 28 -8.80 21.53 12.59
N PRO A 29 -10.04 21.28 12.12
CA PRO A 29 -10.92 20.31 12.79
C PRO A 29 -10.39 18.88 12.75
N VAL A 30 -9.50 18.61 11.78
CA VAL A 30 -8.89 17.30 11.57
C VAL A 30 -7.44 17.47 11.15
N LYS A 31 -6.55 16.76 11.79
CA LYS A 31 -5.17 16.56 11.39
C LYS A 31 -5.10 15.30 10.53
N VAL A 32 -4.46 15.37 9.38
CA VAL A 32 -4.30 14.25 8.46
C VAL A 32 -2.83 13.92 8.33
N ILE A 33 -2.39 12.83 8.93
CA ILE A 33 -1.01 12.35 8.83
C ILE A 33 -0.93 11.43 7.62
N VAL A 34 -0.11 11.81 6.66
CA VAL A 34 0.08 11.07 5.39
C VAL A 34 1.36 10.27 5.50
N ARG A 35 1.27 8.96 5.31
CA ARG A 35 2.42 8.05 5.24
C ARG A 35 2.46 7.33 3.92
N GLN A 36 3.64 7.24 3.32
CA GLN A 36 3.86 6.47 2.10
C GLN A 36 4.64 5.20 2.42
N PRO A 37 4.05 4.00 2.22
CA PRO A 37 4.84 2.77 2.20
C PRO A 37 5.74 2.78 0.97
N VAL A 38 7.05 2.56 1.15
CA VAL A 38 8.01 2.51 0.04
C VAL A 38 8.00 1.09 -0.55
N LEU A 39 6.94 0.80 -1.30
CA LEU A 39 6.72 -0.48 -1.97
C LEU A 39 6.55 -0.24 -3.47
N PRO A 40 6.94 -1.19 -4.34
CA PRO A 40 6.62 -1.09 -5.75
C PRO A 40 5.10 -1.17 -5.98
N VAL A 41 4.62 -0.44 -6.98
CA VAL A 41 3.25 -0.57 -7.49
C VAL A 41 3.26 -1.70 -8.51
N LEU A 42 2.49 -2.75 -8.27
CA LEU A 42 2.56 -3.99 -9.03
C LEU A 42 1.41 -4.12 -10.02
N THR A 43 1.72 -4.60 -11.22
CA THR A 43 0.71 -5.10 -12.18
C THR A 43 0.05 -6.36 -11.62
N LEU A 44 -1.06 -6.79 -12.19
CA LEU A 44 -1.81 -7.99 -11.78
C LEU A 44 -2.28 -7.98 -10.32
N LYS A 45 -2.17 -6.83 -9.64
CA LYS A 45 -2.63 -6.63 -8.26
C LYS A 45 -3.75 -5.60 -8.22
N GLU A 46 -4.92 -6.00 -7.70
CA GLU A 46 -6.14 -5.19 -7.71
C GLU A 46 -6.00 -3.88 -6.91
N ALA A 47 -5.30 -3.90 -5.78
CA ALA A 47 -5.14 -2.74 -4.92
C ALA A 47 -3.71 -2.65 -4.38
N ASN A 48 -2.91 -1.74 -4.95
CA ASN A 48 -1.58 -1.41 -4.44
C ASN A 48 -1.69 -0.30 -3.40
N PRO A 49 -1.29 -0.51 -2.13
CA PRO A 49 -1.29 0.54 -1.12
C PRO A 49 -0.20 1.58 -1.43
N VAL A 50 -0.60 2.82 -1.69
CA VAL A 50 0.34 3.90 -2.06
C VAL A 50 0.45 4.97 -1.00
N LEU A 51 -0.67 5.37 -0.38
CA LEU A 51 -0.66 6.26 0.77
C LEU A 51 -1.57 5.71 1.87
N ARG A 52 -1.15 5.89 3.11
CA ARG A 52 -2.00 5.75 4.29
C ARG A 52 -2.31 7.14 4.83
N LEU A 53 -3.59 7.44 4.96
CA LEU A 53 -4.10 8.67 5.54
C LEU A 53 -4.64 8.36 6.92
N GLU A 54 -4.08 9.00 7.94
CA GLU A 54 -4.50 8.89 9.32
C GLU A 54 -5.23 10.19 9.71
N PHE A 55 -6.54 10.12 9.83
CA PHE A 55 -7.39 11.24 10.21
C PHE A 55 -7.53 11.27 11.73
N VAL A 56 -6.97 12.30 12.36
CA VAL A 56 -7.02 12.51 13.81
C VAL A 56 -7.94 13.70 14.09
N LYS A 57 -9.06 13.46 14.78
CA LYS A 57 -9.98 14.54 15.19
C LYS A 57 -9.29 15.44 16.21
N GLN A 58 -9.41 16.75 16.02
CA GLN A 58 -8.83 17.76 16.92
C GLN A 58 -9.88 18.35 17.88
N ALA A 59 -11.15 18.00 17.69
CA ALA A 59 -12.25 18.42 18.54
C ALA A 59 -13.25 17.27 18.72
N SER A 60 -13.95 17.30 19.84
CA SER A 60 -15.03 16.35 20.14
C SER A 60 -16.24 16.51 19.20
N GLY A 61 -17.00 15.43 19.05
CA GLY A 61 -18.20 15.36 18.25
C GLY A 61 -17.98 14.91 16.81
N ASP A 62 -19.07 14.81 16.07
CA ASP A 62 -19.07 14.28 14.71
C ASP A 62 -18.31 15.19 13.75
N CYS A 63 -17.48 14.59 12.97
CA CYS A 63 -16.75 15.22 11.87
C CYS A 63 -16.85 14.33 10.63
N ALA A 64 -17.07 14.94 9.47
CA ALA A 64 -17.05 14.24 8.21
C ALA A 64 -16.09 14.92 7.24
N VAL A 65 -15.28 14.11 6.56
CA VAL A 65 -14.48 14.53 5.40
C VAL A 65 -15.43 14.58 4.20
N ARG A 66 -15.38 15.67 3.45
CA ARG A 66 -16.19 15.91 2.25
C ARG A 66 -15.40 15.77 0.96
N GLU A 67 -14.10 15.99 1.03
CA GLU A 67 -13.23 15.91 -0.13
C GLU A 67 -11.82 15.56 0.29
N ILE A 68 -11.24 14.59 -0.39
CA ILE A 68 -9.80 14.25 -0.33
C ILE A 68 -9.25 14.48 -1.72
N VAL A 69 -8.23 15.32 -1.84
CA VAL A 69 -7.60 15.62 -3.12
C VAL A 69 -6.22 15.00 -3.16
N CYS A 70 -6.01 14.14 -4.14
CA CYS A 70 -4.72 13.54 -4.45
C CYS A 70 -4.11 14.16 -5.71
N SER A 71 -2.79 14.28 -5.74
CA SER A 71 -2.01 14.73 -6.89
C SER A 71 -1.08 13.63 -7.36
N LEU A 72 -1.12 13.31 -8.63
CA LEU A 72 -0.22 12.38 -9.32
C LEU A 72 0.83 13.13 -10.17
N LYS A 73 0.92 14.44 -10.00
CA LYS A 73 1.90 15.27 -10.72
C LYS A 73 3.33 14.78 -10.46
N GLY A 74 4.07 14.53 -11.51
CA GLY A 74 5.43 13.98 -11.47
C GLY A 74 5.50 12.47 -11.70
N SER A 75 4.37 11.77 -11.86
CA SER A 75 4.36 10.42 -12.43
C SER A 75 4.84 10.45 -13.87
N THR A 76 5.53 9.38 -14.30
CA THR A 76 6.10 9.30 -15.66
C THR A 76 5.00 9.24 -16.72
N ASP A 77 4.03 8.36 -16.52
CA ASP A 77 2.89 8.19 -17.43
C ASP A 77 1.64 7.78 -16.63
N LEU A 78 0.60 8.58 -16.71
CA LEU A 78 -0.67 8.29 -16.03
C LEU A 78 -1.49 7.22 -16.75
N THR A 79 -1.19 6.92 -18.00
CA THR A 79 -1.89 5.89 -18.76
C THR A 79 -1.58 4.48 -18.31
N ASP A 80 -0.50 4.28 -17.54
CA ASP A 80 -0.18 3.01 -16.87
C ASP A 80 -1.20 2.65 -15.79
N ILE A 81 -1.90 3.64 -15.23
CA ILE A 81 -2.79 3.46 -14.10
C ILE A 81 -4.22 3.25 -14.62
N GLU A 82 -4.82 2.12 -14.26
CA GLU A 82 -6.20 1.81 -14.61
C GLU A 82 -7.17 2.64 -13.77
N HIS A 83 -6.97 2.66 -12.44
CA HIS A 83 -7.77 3.49 -11.54
C HIS A 83 -7.09 3.77 -10.20
N ILE A 84 -7.64 4.74 -9.48
CA ILE A 84 -7.33 5.07 -8.09
C ILE A 84 -8.58 4.87 -7.23
N ARG A 85 -8.40 4.38 -5.97
CA ARG A 85 -9.51 4.07 -5.08
C ARG A 85 -9.14 4.27 -3.62
N LEU A 86 -10.15 4.54 -2.76
CA LEU A 86 -9.99 4.56 -1.31
C LEU A 86 -10.56 3.29 -0.68
N TYR A 87 -9.85 2.79 0.35
CA TYR A 87 -10.28 1.67 1.17
C TYR A 87 -10.20 2.00 2.66
N ALA A 88 -11.11 1.44 3.44
CA ALA A 88 -10.96 1.42 4.89
C ALA A 88 -9.77 0.55 5.28
N SER A 89 -9.15 0.88 6.42
CA SER A 89 -8.14 0.02 7.02
C SER A 89 -8.79 -1.13 7.78
N ALA A 90 -8.12 -2.27 7.83
CA ALA A 90 -8.44 -3.32 8.79
C ALA A 90 -8.10 -2.85 10.22
N ALA A 91 -8.55 -3.58 11.24
CA ALA A 91 -8.36 -3.23 12.65
C ALA A 91 -6.88 -3.15 13.06
N ASP A 92 -6.00 -3.91 12.40
CA ASP A 92 -4.55 -3.91 12.61
C ASP A 92 -3.83 -2.80 11.82
N GLY A 93 -4.57 -1.95 11.10
CA GLY A 93 -4.03 -0.87 10.29
C GLY A 93 -3.60 -1.28 8.88
N THR A 94 -3.73 -2.54 8.50
CA THR A 94 -3.42 -3.03 7.15
C THR A 94 -4.50 -2.67 6.13
N LEU A 95 -4.19 -2.78 4.83
CA LEU A 95 -5.17 -2.60 3.76
C LEU A 95 -6.20 -3.73 3.77
N SER A 96 -7.48 -3.39 3.84
CA SER A 96 -8.58 -4.33 3.63
C SER A 96 -9.28 -4.04 2.30
N VAL A 97 -9.13 -4.94 1.32
CA VAL A 97 -9.78 -4.81 0.01
C VAL A 97 -11.27 -5.14 0.02
N GLU A 98 -11.77 -5.70 1.12
CA GLU A 98 -13.19 -6.02 1.32
C GLU A 98 -14.05 -4.79 1.61
N HIS A 99 -13.44 -3.67 2.03
CA HIS A 99 -14.13 -2.47 2.48
C HIS A 99 -13.75 -1.25 1.64
N PRO A 100 -14.16 -1.20 0.35
CA PRO A 100 -13.95 -0.02 -0.48
C PRO A 100 -14.81 1.15 0.01
N LEU A 101 -14.20 2.34 0.10
CA LEU A 101 -14.87 3.58 0.49
C LEU A 101 -15.37 4.37 -0.71
N THR A 102 -14.82 4.11 -1.90
CA THR A 102 -15.20 4.80 -3.14
C THR A 102 -15.35 3.81 -4.28
N LEU A 103 -15.97 4.22 -5.36
CA LEU A 103 -15.87 3.53 -6.64
C LEU A 103 -14.47 3.74 -7.24
N PRO A 104 -14.03 2.88 -8.19
CA PRO A 104 -12.82 3.13 -8.98
C PRO A 104 -12.95 4.45 -9.73
N MET A 105 -11.93 5.31 -9.63
CA MET A 105 -11.91 6.61 -10.29
C MET A 105 -10.83 6.66 -11.37
N GLN A 106 -11.18 7.28 -12.49
CA GLN A 106 -10.24 7.57 -13.57
C GLN A 106 -9.13 8.49 -13.07
N VAL A 107 -7.92 8.26 -13.56
CA VAL A 107 -6.72 8.96 -13.13
C VAL A 107 -6.47 10.20 -14.00
N SER A 108 -6.10 11.28 -13.36
CA SER A 108 -5.56 12.51 -13.93
C SER A 108 -4.51 13.07 -12.97
N GLU A 109 -3.81 14.15 -13.33
CA GLU A 109 -2.83 14.76 -12.42
C GLU A 109 -3.42 15.13 -11.06
N LYS A 110 -4.73 15.40 -11.01
CA LYS A 110 -5.46 15.72 -9.79
C LYS A 110 -6.75 14.94 -9.71
N VAL A 111 -6.91 14.13 -8.66
CA VAL A 111 -8.11 13.34 -8.40
C VAL A 111 -8.75 13.82 -7.09
N SER A 112 -10.06 14.02 -7.10
CA SER A 112 -10.84 14.48 -5.95
C SER A 112 -11.89 13.44 -5.57
N PHE A 113 -11.72 12.81 -4.42
CA PHE A 113 -12.72 11.93 -3.82
C PHE A 113 -13.73 12.78 -3.04
N LYS A 114 -15.01 12.66 -3.38
CA LYS A 114 -16.10 13.48 -2.81
C LYS A 114 -17.11 12.66 -2.03
N GLU A 115 -16.93 11.37 -1.92
CA GLU A 115 -17.72 10.50 -1.08
C GLU A 115 -17.52 10.88 0.38
N PRO A 116 -18.60 11.17 1.14
CA PRO A 116 -18.48 11.56 2.54
C PRO A 116 -17.89 10.44 3.40
N LEU A 117 -16.82 10.74 4.12
CA LEU A 117 -16.24 9.84 5.12
C LEU A 117 -16.55 10.37 6.52
N VAL A 118 -17.39 9.66 7.25
CA VAL A 118 -17.73 10.00 8.64
C VAL A 118 -16.63 9.45 9.57
N LEU A 119 -16.00 10.35 10.31
CA LEU A 119 -14.98 10.01 11.31
C LEU A 119 -15.68 9.71 12.64
N LYS A 120 -15.99 8.44 12.92
CA LYS A 120 -16.64 8.01 14.16
C LYS A 120 -15.64 8.01 15.33
N ASP A 121 -14.46 7.45 15.10
CA ASP A 121 -13.41 7.30 16.09
C ASP A 121 -12.51 8.54 16.14
N ASP A 122 -11.71 8.68 17.20
CA ASP A 122 -10.72 9.76 17.32
C ASP A 122 -9.65 9.67 16.25
N THR A 123 -9.33 8.46 15.81
CA THR A 123 -8.42 8.18 14.69
C THR A 123 -9.07 7.24 13.70
N THR A 124 -9.08 7.62 12.42
CA THR A 124 -9.58 6.81 11.31
C THR A 124 -8.48 6.63 10.27
N LEU A 125 -8.22 5.38 9.87
CA LEU A 125 -7.20 5.04 8.87
C LEU A 125 -7.85 4.74 7.52
N VAL A 126 -7.33 5.35 6.46
CA VAL A 126 -7.77 5.15 5.07
C VAL A 126 -6.56 4.90 4.18
N TRP A 127 -6.69 3.95 3.28
CA TRP A 127 -5.70 3.67 2.25
C TRP A 127 -6.09 4.27 0.91
N VAL A 128 -5.15 4.95 0.26
CA VAL A 128 -5.22 5.32 -1.15
C VAL A 128 -4.47 4.26 -1.93
N THR A 129 -5.15 3.63 -2.87
CA THR A 129 -4.60 2.54 -3.67
C THR A 129 -4.62 2.87 -5.15
N LEU A 130 -3.73 2.24 -5.88
CA LEU A 130 -3.70 2.26 -7.35
C LEU A 130 -3.84 0.84 -7.90
N LYS A 131 -4.55 0.71 -9.01
CA LYS A 131 -4.48 -0.44 -9.89
C LYS A 131 -3.76 -0.05 -11.16
N LEU A 132 -2.74 -0.79 -11.55
CA LEU A 132 -2.08 -0.65 -12.83
C LEU A 132 -2.81 -1.46 -13.91
N LYS A 133 -2.63 -1.10 -15.16
CA LYS A 133 -2.92 -1.98 -16.29
C LYS A 133 -2.00 -3.19 -16.24
N ASP A 134 -2.40 -4.27 -16.89
CA ASP A 134 -1.63 -5.52 -16.87
C ASP A 134 -0.27 -5.38 -17.57
N GLN A 135 -0.20 -4.53 -18.58
CA GLN A 135 1.03 -4.23 -19.32
C GLN A 135 1.38 -2.76 -19.17
N VAL A 136 2.53 -2.47 -18.58
CA VAL A 136 3.06 -1.13 -18.33
C VAL A 136 4.56 -1.11 -18.58
N ASN A 137 5.12 0.07 -18.83
CA ASN A 137 6.57 0.20 -18.89
C ASN A 137 7.16 0.22 -17.46
N LEU A 138 7.84 -0.86 -17.07
CA LEU A 138 8.41 -1.02 -15.72
C LEU A 138 9.52 -0.01 -15.38
N SER A 139 10.05 0.73 -16.39
CA SER A 139 10.99 1.85 -16.14
C SER A 139 10.30 3.10 -15.62
N HIS A 140 8.98 3.21 -15.79
CA HIS A 140 8.17 4.33 -15.31
C HIS A 140 8.12 4.38 -13.77
N ARG A 141 7.66 5.51 -13.25
CA ARG A 141 7.52 5.79 -11.82
C ARG A 141 6.16 6.42 -11.55
N VAL A 142 5.63 6.15 -10.39
CA VAL A 142 4.40 6.78 -9.89
C VAL A 142 4.74 7.66 -8.69
N ARG A 143 4.28 8.90 -8.74
CA ARG A 143 4.27 9.83 -7.62
C ARG A 143 2.83 10.09 -7.19
N LEU A 144 2.56 9.97 -5.90
CA LEU A 144 1.24 10.28 -5.33
C LEU A 144 1.40 11.10 -4.06
N ALA A 145 0.61 12.15 -3.93
CA ALA A 145 0.54 12.99 -2.75
C ALA A 145 -0.91 13.27 -2.37
N CYS A 146 -1.22 13.37 -1.08
CA CYS A 146 -2.46 13.97 -0.60
C CYS A 146 -2.24 15.49 -0.51
N SER A 147 -2.88 16.26 -1.38
CA SER A 147 -2.65 17.70 -1.50
C SER A 147 -3.60 18.55 -0.65
N SER A 148 -4.80 18.07 -0.37
CA SER A 148 -5.73 18.74 0.54
C SER A 148 -6.86 17.82 1.00
N VAL A 149 -7.39 18.15 2.17
CA VAL A 149 -8.59 17.53 2.73
C VAL A 149 -9.56 18.61 3.15
N LYS A 150 -10.85 18.47 2.81
CA LYS A 150 -11.92 19.33 3.27
C LYS A 150 -12.89 18.55 4.14
N THR A 151 -13.30 19.14 5.23
CA THR A 151 -14.30 18.60 6.15
C THR A 151 -15.55 19.48 6.15
N VAL A 152 -16.61 19.02 6.80
CA VAL A 152 -17.84 19.82 7.03
C VAL A 152 -17.55 21.08 7.88
N LYS A 153 -16.48 21.07 8.68
CA LYS A 153 -16.10 22.15 9.60
C LYS A 153 -14.94 23.02 9.09
N GLY A 154 -14.41 22.77 7.89
CA GLY A 154 -13.30 23.53 7.29
C GLY A 154 -12.23 22.65 6.66
N LYS A 155 -11.03 23.21 6.43
CA LYS A 155 -9.92 22.45 5.86
C LYS A 155 -9.23 21.60 6.93
N GLY A 156 -8.87 20.36 6.57
CA GLY A 156 -7.97 19.53 7.34
C GLY A 156 -6.52 20.02 7.22
N GLU A 157 -5.76 19.88 8.28
CA GLU A 157 -4.31 20.09 8.27
C GLU A 157 -3.64 18.81 7.73
N VAL A 158 -3.01 18.88 6.56
CA VAL A 158 -2.33 17.74 5.94
C VAL A 158 -0.84 17.81 6.28
N LEU A 159 -0.36 16.78 6.96
CA LEU A 159 1.05 16.65 7.38
C LEU A 159 1.64 15.37 6.78
N LEU A 160 2.79 15.50 6.16
CA LEU A 160 3.54 14.36 5.66
C LEU A 160 4.45 13.83 6.77
N ASP A 161 4.30 12.54 7.08
CA ASP A 161 5.20 11.83 7.98
C ASP A 161 6.27 11.10 7.13
N GLY A 162 7.46 11.64 7.11
CA GLY A 162 8.56 11.22 6.25
C GLY A 162 8.65 12.02 4.95
N SER A 163 9.06 11.37 3.87
CA SER A 163 9.21 11.96 2.53
C SER A 163 8.44 11.16 1.49
N LEU A 164 7.94 11.83 0.46
CA LEU A 164 7.38 11.18 -0.72
C LEU A 164 8.50 10.80 -1.69
N VAL A 165 8.46 9.57 -2.16
CA VAL A 165 9.37 9.07 -3.19
C VAL A 165 8.59 8.64 -4.42
N ASP A 166 9.27 8.58 -5.56
CA ASP A 166 8.72 8.03 -6.79
C ASP A 166 8.76 6.50 -6.71
N LEU A 167 7.58 5.89 -6.66
CA LEU A 167 7.45 4.45 -6.53
C LEU A 167 7.77 3.75 -7.85
N ARG A 168 8.52 2.66 -7.78
CA ARG A 168 8.81 1.80 -8.93
C ARG A 168 7.58 1.01 -9.33
N LEU A 169 7.47 0.69 -10.62
CA LEU A 169 6.53 -0.31 -11.10
C LEU A 169 7.17 -1.69 -11.10
N GLY A 170 6.36 -2.74 -10.97
CA GLY A 170 6.82 -4.12 -10.98
C GLY A 170 5.68 -5.08 -11.33
N VAL A 171 5.99 -6.37 -11.38
CA VAL A 171 5.02 -7.43 -11.64
C VAL A 171 4.79 -8.25 -10.38
N ALA A 172 3.53 -8.53 -10.05
CA ALA A 172 3.17 -9.43 -8.96
C ALA A 172 3.28 -10.87 -9.43
N VAL A 173 4.40 -11.53 -9.17
CA VAL A 173 4.58 -12.96 -9.52
C VAL A 173 3.56 -13.81 -8.76
N ARG A 174 3.32 -13.50 -7.48
CA ARG A 174 2.34 -14.18 -6.62
C ARG A 174 1.57 -13.16 -5.77
N GLN A 175 0.34 -13.52 -5.44
CA GLN A 175 -0.51 -12.75 -4.53
C GLN A 175 -0.99 -13.65 -3.38
N PHE A 176 -1.35 -13.01 -2.27
CA PHE A 176 -1.96 -13.68 -1.10
C PHE A 176 -3.19 -14.50 -1.52
N GLY A 177 -3.28 -15.73 -1.05
CA GLY A 177 -4.42 -16.62 -1.30
C GLY A 177 -4.48 -17.27 -2.69
N GLN A 178 -3.62 -16.87 -3.62
CA GLN A 178 -3.57 -17.45 -4.97
C GLN A 178 -3.15 -18.92 -4.92
N ASP A 179 -3.87 -19.78 -5.67
CA ASP A 179 -3.67 -21.25 -5.70
C ASP A 179 -3.70 -21.92 -4.30
N GLY A 180 -4.46 -21.34 -3.36
CA GLY A 180 -4.57 -21.85 -1.99
C GLY A 180 -3.36 -21.52 -1.09
N VAL A 181 -2.37 -20.81 -1.60
CA VAL A 181 -1.17 -20.41 -0.83
C VAL A 181 -1.47 -19.15 -0.01
N ASN A 182 -1.43 -19.29 1.32
CA ASN A 182 -1.59 -18.15 2.21
C ASN A 182 -0.48 -17.12 2.01
N THR A 183 0.78 -17.56 2.03
CA THR A 183 1.91 -16.63 1.95
C THR A 183 3.04 -17.22 1.10
N SER A 184 3.56 -16.43 0.15
CA SER A 184 4.79 -16.74 -0.59
C SER A 184 5.96 -16.00 0.07
N ARG A 185 7.00 -16.74 0.49
CA ARG A 185 8.17 -16.17 1.18
C ARG A 185 9.48 -16.75 0.63
N ILE A 186 10.60 -16.16 1.08
CA ILE A 186 11.97 -16.58 0.74
C ILE A 186 12.15 -16.70 -0.79
N PRO A 187 11.90 -15.61 -1.56
CA PRO A 187 11.98 -15.68 -3.00
C PRO A 187 13.43 -15.75 -3.49
N GLY A 188 13.66 -16.64 -4.44
CA GLY A 188 14.87 -16.70 -5.25
C GLY A 188 14.53 -16.51 -6.73
N ILE A 189 15.45 -15.95 -7.51
CA ILE A 189 15.29 -15.81 -8.95
C ILE A 189 16.58 -16.22 -9.67
N ALA A 190 16.44 -16.95 -10.75
CA ALA A 190 17.52 -17.30 -11.66
C ALA A 190 17.06 -17.19 -13.11
N THR A 191 18.02 -17.08 -14.03
CA THR A 191 17.73 -17.10 -15.47
C THR A 191 18.31 -18.40 -16.06
N SER A 192 17.47 -19.16 -16.73
CA SER A 192 17.93 -20.37 -17.45
C SER A 192 18.81 -19.99 -18.65
N LYS A 193 19.56 -20.96 -19.15
CA LYS A 193 20.42 -20.81 -20.32
C LYS A 193 19.68 -20.27 -21.56
N ASN A 194 18.38 -20.53 -21.65
CA ASN A 194 17.53 -20.06 -22.76
C ASN A 194 16.80 -18.73 -22.45
N GLY A 195 17.18 -18.02 -21.38
CA GLY A 195 16.60 -16.72 -21.03
C GLY A 195 15.29 -16.78 -20.25
N THR A 196 14.78 -17.98 -19.90
CA THR A 196 13.58 -18.11 -19.05
C THR A 196 13.89 -17.67 -17.63
N LEU A 197 13.11 -16.76 -17.08
CA LEU A 197 13.18 -16.41 -15.67
C LEU A 197 12.50 -17.48 -14.83
N LEU A 198 13.13 -17.83 -13.72
CA LEU A 198 12.72 -18.89 -12.79
C LEU A 198 12.62 -18.27 -11.39
N ALA A 199 11.40 -18.07 -10.89
CA ALA A 199 11.16 -17.54 -9.55
C ALA A 199 10.73 -18.67 -8.62
N VAL A 200 11.57 -19.03 -7.65
CA VAL A 200 11.27 -20.01 -6.60
C VAL A 200 10.91 -19.33 -5.29
N TYR A 201 10.11 -19.98 -4.47
CA TYR A 201 9.69 -19.45 -3.17
C TYR A 201 9.07 -20.55 -2.33
N ASP A 202 8.98 -20.31 -1.01
CA ASP A 202 8.15 -21.11 -0.12
C ASP A 202 6.68 -20.85 -0.41
N ALA A 203 5.92 -21.88 -0.75
CA ALA A 203 4.47 -21.87 -0.79
C ALA A 203 3.92 -22.31 0.57
N ARG A 204 3.59 -21.36 1.44
CA ARG A 204 3.08 -21.58 2.80
C ARG A 204 1.56 -21.59 2.78
N TYR A 205 0.95 -22.75 2.97
CA TYR A 205 -0.50 -22.91 2.77
C TYR A 205 -1.32 -22.43 3.95
N ASP A 206 -0.90 -22.69 5.19
CA ASP A 206 -1.72 -22.43 6.37
C ASP A 206 -1.52 -21.02 6.95
N THR A 207 -0.28 -20.61 7.11
CA THR A 207 0.10 -19.34 7.75
C THR A 207 1.40 -18.78 7.16
N SER A 208 1.77 -17.56 7.55
CA SER A 208 3.05 -16.93 7.18
C SER A 208 4.26 -17.43 7.99
N ARG A 209 4.06 -18.34 8.96
CA ARG A 209 5.13 -18.83 9.85
C ARG A 209 6.15 -19.69 9.10
N ASP A 210 7.34 -19.74 9.67
CA ASP A 210 8.39 -20.67 9.24
C ASP A 210 8.04 -22.12 9.65
N LEU A 211 8.94 -23.07 9.32
CA LEU A 211 8.79 -24.46 9.74
C LEU A 211 8.54 -24.54 11.26
N GLN A 212 7.69 -25.42 11.74
CA GLN A 212 7.01 -26.51 11.01
C GLN A 212 5.66 -26.04 10.48
N GLY A 213 5.27 -26.52 9.28
CA GLY A 213 4.00 -26.23 8.64
C GLY A 213 3.84 -26.95 7.30
N ASN A 214 2.66 -26.85 6.70
CA ASN A 214 2.46 -27.28 5.32
C ASN A 214 3.09 -26.26 4.38
N ILE A 215 4.33 -26.52 3.98
CA ILE A 215 5.18 -25.63 3.16
C ILE A 215 5.87 -26.46 2.10
N ASP A 216 5.76 -26.02 0.85
CA ASP A 216 6.45 -26.58 -0.31
C ASP A 216 7.36 -25.55 -0.96
N ILE A 217 8.31 -25.98 -1.78
CA ILE A 217 8.99 -25.10 -2.71
C ILE A 217 8.23 -25.06 -4.02
N ALA A 218 7.79 -23.88 -4.42
CA ALA A 218 7.11 -23.64 -5.68
C ALA A 218 7.94 -22.79 -6.64
N LEU A 219 7.59 -22.85 -7.91
CA LEU A 219 8.25 -22.18 -9.02
C LEU A 219 7.21 -21.54 -9.95
N ASN A 220 7.45 -20.29 -10.36
CA ASN A 220 6.82 -19.70 -11.54
C ASN A 220 7.89 -19.41 -12.59
N ARG A 221 7.51 -19.50 -13.88
CA ARG A 221 8.39 -19.24 -15.02
C ARG A 221 7.88 -18.07 -15.83
N SER A 222 8.80 -17.26 -16.35
CA SER A 222 8.50 -16.21 -17.34
C SER A 222 9.35 -16.41 -18.57
N PHE A 223 8.74 -16.29 -19.76
CA PHE A 223 9.40 -16.42 -21.07
C PHE A 223 9.57 -15.08 -21.78
N ASP A 224 9.10 -13.99 -21.18
CA ASP A 224 9.03 -12.63 -21.74
C ASP A 224 9.75 -11.58 -20.89
N GLY A 225 10.77 -12.00 -20.13
CA GLY A 225 11.57 -11.09 -19.31
C GLY A 225 10.87 -10.64 -18.02
N GLY A 226 9.81 -11.33 -17.58
CA GLY A 226 9.11 -11.04 -16.33
C GLY A 226 7.81 -10.25 -16.51
N GLU A 227 7.38 -9.99 -17.75
CA GLU A 227 6.11 -9.30 -18.02
C GLU A 227 4.91 -10.18 -17.67
N THR A 228 4.97 -11.48 -18.02
CA THR A 228 3.96 -12.47 -17.61
C THR A 228 4.61 -13.70 -16.97
N TRP A 229 3.84 -14.38 -16.13
CA TRP A 229 4.30 -15.54 -15.37
C TRP A 229 3.36 -16.72 -15.57
N GLN A 230 3.95 -17.89 -15.86
CA GLN A 230 3.22 -19.15 -16.00
C GLN A 230 2.62 -19.58 -14.66
N PRO A 231 1.61 -20.47 -14.66
CA PRO A 231 1.04 -21.03 -13.43
C PRO A 231 2.10 -21.63 -12.50
N MET A 232 1.78 -21.60 -11.20
CA MET A 232 2.63 -22.19 -10.15
C MET A 232 2.87 -23.68 -10.40
N GLN A 233 4.10 -24.11 -10.18
CA GLN A 233 4.50 -25.52 -10.14
C GLN A 233 5.13 -25.82 -8.77
N VAL A 234 4.67 -26.82 -8.08
CA VAL A 234 5.35 -27.35 -6.89
C VAL A 234 6.53 -28.19 -7.37
N VAL A 235 7.73 -27.86 -6.90
CA VAL A 235 8.98 -28.51 -7.33
C VAL A 235 9.64 -29.34 -6.22
N LEU A 236 9.39 -29.04 -4.94
CA LEU A 236 9.78 -29.86 -3.80
C LEU A 236 8.60 -29.95 -2.84
N ASP A 237 8.12 -31.16 -2.63
CA ASP A 237 7.02 -31.51 -1.73
C ASP A 237 7.32 -32.90 -1.16
N MET A 238 7.42 -33.01 0.15
CA MET A 238 7.69 -34.29 0.84
C MET A 238 6.41 -35.05 1.18
N LYS A 239 5.26 -34.46 0.99
CA LYS A 239 3.94 -35.06 1.24
C LYS A 239 3.83 -35.68 2.63
N THR A 240 3.03 -36.71 2.72
CA THR A 240 2.95 -37.60 3.88
C THR A 240 4.13 -38.54 3.85
N TRP A 241 5.10 -38.35 4.74
CA TRP A 241 6.30 -39.18 4.83
C TRP A 241 6.57 -39.62 6.28
N GLY A 242 7.18 -40.80 6.47
CA GLY A 242 7.54 -41.31 7.78
C GLY A 242 6.34 -41.53 8.73
N GLY A 243 5.14 -41.70 8.20
CA GLY A 243 3.91 -41.83 8.99
C GLY A 243 3.34 -40.53 9.50
N LEU A 244 3.93 -39.38 9.14
CA LEU A 244 3.48 -38.05 9.55
C LEU A 244 2.84 -37.32 8.36
N PRO A 245 1.77 -36.51 8.61
CA PRO A 245 1.13 -35.68 7.59
C PRO A 245 2.01 -34.54 7.12
N GLU A 246 1.68 -33.91 5.99
CA GLU A 246 2.41 -32.83 5.31
C GLU A 246 2.85 -31.71 6.24
N LYS A 247 2.00 -31.27 7.16
CA LYS A 247 2.34 -30.19 8.12
C LYS A 247 3.54 -30.49 9.02
N TYR A 248 4.04 -31.73 9.05
CA TYR A 248 5.25 -32.16 9.74
C TYR A 248 6.36 -32.59 8.78
N ASN A 249 6.21 -32.28 7.50
CA ASN A 249 7.13 -32.59 6.43
C ASN A 249 7.44 -31.36 5.55
N GLY A 250 7.29 -30.16 6.07
CA GLY A 250 7.47 -28.94 5.30
C GLY A 250 8.87 -28.77 4.73
N VAL A 251 8.95 -28.17 3.55
CA VAL A 251 10.19 -27.78 2.86
C VAL A 251 10.20 -26.27 2.71
N SER A 252 11.24 -25.60 3.21
CA SER A 252 11.37 -24.14 3.23
C SER A 252 12.75 -23.70 2.76
N ASP A 253 12.99 -22.36 2.72
CA ASP A 253 14.26 -21.73 2.35
C ASP A 253 14.67 -22.08 0.91
N ALA A 254 13.77 -21.76 -0.02
CA ALA A 254 13.93 -21.99 -1.45
C ALA A 254 15.24 -21.42 -2.00
N CYS A 255 16.04 -22.27 -2.65
CA CYS A 255 17.25 -21.88 -3.36
C CYS A 255 17.25 -22.45 -4.77
N ILE A 256 17.74 -21.69 -5.74
CA ILE A 256 17.82 -22.10 -7.16
C ILE A 256 19.21 -21.78 -7.72
N LEU A 257 19.76 -22.70 -8.47
CA LEU A 257 21.01 -22.57 -9.23
C LEU A 257 20.81 -23.07 -10.64
N VAL A 258 21.34 -22.35 -11.61
CA VAL A 258 21.44 -22.80 -13.02
C VAL A 258 22.91 -23.01 -13.36
N ASP A 259 23.25 -24.20 -13.83
CA ASP A 259 24.56 -24.47 -14.41
C ASP A 259 24.62 -23.88 -15.83
N GLU A 260 25.37 -22.83 -16.02
CA GLU A 260 25.49 -22.12 -17.31
C GLU A 260 26.10 -23.00 -18.42
N LYS A 261 26.90 -24.03 -18.06
CA LYS A 261 27.56 -24.91 -19.03
C LYS A 261 26.59 -25.96 -19.57
N THR A 262 25.94 -26.68 -18.66
CA THR A 262 25.02 -27.79 -19.03
C THR A 262 23.59 -27.29 -19.27
N GLY A 263 23.16 -26.24 -18.61
CA GLY A 263 21.78 -25.75 -18.59
C GLY A 263 20.92 -26.46 -17.54
N ASP A 264 21.51 -27.32 -16.69
CA ASP A 264 20.81 -27.98 -15.62
C ASP A 264 20.33 -26.97 -14.58
N ILE A 265 19.13 -27.22 -14.00
CA ILE A 265 18.53 -26.37 -12.99
C ILE A 265 18.43 -27.17 -11.71
N TYR A 266 19.07 -26.68 -10.66
CA TYR A 266 19.05 -27.27 -9.32
C TYR A 266 18.16 -26.45 -8.40
N VAL A 267 17.21 -27.09 -7.72
CA VAL A 267 16.40 -26.49 -6.67
C VAL A 267 16.69 -27.20 -5.37
N ALA A 268 16.95 -26.45 -4.32
CA ALA A 268 17.19 -26.97 -2.98
C ALA A 268 16.26 -26.31 -1.96
N GLY A 269 15.94 -27.00 -0.90
CA GLY A 269 15.16 -26.49 0.23
C GLY A 269 15.54 -27.23 1.51
N LEU A 270 15.26 -26.62 2.64
CA LEU A 270 15.42 -27.22 3.97
C LEU A 270 14.18 -28.05 4.30
N TRP A 271 14.31 -29.37 4.34
CA TRP A 271 13.24 -30.24 4.80
C TRP A 271 13.30 -30.48 6.30
N MET A 272 12.18 -30.27 6.97
CA MET A 272 12.03 -30.59 8.38
C MET A 272 10.99 -31.71 8.57
N HIS A 273 11.42 -32.83 9.18
CA HIS A 273 10.54 -33.94 9.53
C HIS A 273 10.32 -34.00 11.04
N GLY A 274 9.08 -34.15 11.46
CA GLY A 274 8.72 -34.37 12.86
C GLY A 274 7.93 -33.21 13.48
N VAL A 275 7.61 -33.40 14.74
CA VAL A 275 6.90 -32.43 15.59
C VAL A 275 7.95 -31.63 16.35
N LEU A 276 7.85 -30.30 16.31
CA LEU A 276 8.66 -29.40 17.15
C LEU A 276 8.11 -29.37 18.58
#